data_76763a70b4ab70191c84f585abe29d64
#
_entry.id   76763a70b4ab70191c84f585abe29d64
#
_cell.length_a   1.000
_cell.length_b   1.000
_cell.length_c   1.000
_cell.angle_alpha   90.00
_cell.angle_beta   90.00
_cell.angle_gamma   90.00
#
_symmetry.space_group_name_H-M   'P 1'
#
loop_
_entity.id
_entity.type
_entity.pdbx_description
1 polymer ?
#
loop_
_entity_poly.entity_id
_entity_poly.type
_entity_poly.pdbx_seq_one_letter_code
_entity_poly.pdbx_strand_id
1 'polypeptide(L)'
;MSTTPSTLALHQLSLYNTGRMSPEQIILAFQARQDVLQRILADLNAEKPKSRAQHHILVGQRGMGKTMLLARIAAELRTKEELSVRFIPLVFAEEQYAVDRLSKFWLNCLDSLADAHELTKETAAVAEIDAEVEHLTKTTVRPV
;
A
#
# COMPACT_ATOMS: atom_id res chain seq x y z
N MET A 1 -30.26 16.25 1.01
CA MET A 1 -30.67 14.89 0.65
C MET A 1 -29.39 14.14 0.23
N SER A 2 -28.75 13.44 1.15
CA SER A 2 -27.53 12.68 0.85
C SER A 2 -27.93 11.32 0.31
N THR A 3 -27.76 11.13 -0.98
CA THR A 3 -27.97 9.84 -1.64
C THR A 3 -26.78 8.96 -1.32
N THR A 4 -26.94 8.04 -0.41
CA THR A 4 -25.98 6.95 -0.18
C THR A 4 -25.94 6.09 -1.47
N PRO A 5 -24.79 5.92 -2.13
CA PRO A 5 -24.73 5.08 -3.32
C PRO A 5 -25.11 3.66 -2.93
N SER A 6 -25.96 3.02 -3.75
CA SER A 6 -26.41 1.65 -3.50
C SER A 6 -25.20 0.70 -3.51
N THR A 7 -25.23 -0.34 -2.69
CA THR A 7 -24.18 -1.39 -2.59
C THR A 7 -23.80 -1.96 -3.96
N LEU A 8 -24.75 -2.01 -4.92
CA LEU A 8 -24.54 -2.42 -6.30
C LEU A 8 -23.67 -1.43 -7.10
N ALA A 9 -23.82 -0.12 -6.90
CA ALA A 9 -23.00 0.89 -7.58
C ALA A 9 -21.55 0.86 -7.06
N LEU A 10 -21.36 0.66 -5.77
CA LEU A 10 -20.04 0.47 -5.16
C LEU A 10 -19.37 -0.80 -5.67
N HIS A 11 -20.11 -1.90 -5.85
CA HIS A 11 -19.59 -3.15 -6.40
C HIS A 11 -19.12 -3.02 -7.85
N GLN A 12 -19.82 -2.25 -8.67
CA GLN A 12 -19.43 -2.01 -10.07
C GLN A 12 -18.21 -1.10 -10.21
N LEU A 13 -18.05 -0.10 -9.32
CA LEU A 13 -16.86 0.77 -9.29
C LEU A 13 -15.62 0.06 -8.77
N SER A 14 -15.76 -0.90 -7.84
CA SER A 14 -14.65 -1.61 -7.22
C SER A 14 -13.97 -2.63 -8.14
N LEU A 15 -14.67 -3.13 -9.15
CA LEU A 15 -14.14 -4.13 -10.08
C LEU A 15 -12.99 -3.62 -10.96
N TYR A 16 -12.83 -2.31 -11.10
CA TYR A 16 -11.92 -1.74 -12.11
C TYR A 16 -10.85 -0.77 -11.60
N ASN A 17 -10.94 -0.20 -10.38
CA ASN A 17 -9.92 0.75 -9.91
C ASN A 17 -9.86 0.92 -8.39
N THR A 18 -9.13 0.02 -7.72
CA THR A 18 -8.90 0.08 -6.26
C THR A 18 -8.14 1.35 -5.83
N GLY A 19 -7.34 1.95 -6.72
CA GLY A 19 -6.54 3.14 -6.42
C GLY A 19 -7.36 4.43 -6.20
N ARG A 20 -8.66 4.42 -6.55
CA ARG A 20 -9.57 5.58 -6.36
C ARG A 20 -10.54 5.40 -5.20
N MET A 21 -10.47 4.28 -4.49
CA MET A 21 -11.38 3.98 -3.38
C MET A 21 -10.79 4.47 -2.07
N SER A 22 -11.65 5.03 -1.20
CA SER A 22 -11.24 5.31 0.17
C SER A 22 -11.03 4.01 0.97
N PRO A 23 -10.24 4.03 2.07
CA PRO A 23 -10.04 2.87 2.92
C PRO A 23 -11.38 2.24 3.38
N GLU A 24 -12.37 3.05 3.73
CA GLU A 24 -13.70 2.60 4.18
C GLU A 24 -14.45 1.91 3.04
N GLN A 25 -14.36 2.43 1.83
CA GLN A 25 -14.97 1.82 0.64
C GLN A 25 -14.33 0.47 0.32
N ILE A 26 -13.00 0.35 0.45
CA ILE A 26 -12.29 -0.92 0.26
C ILE A 26 -12.72 -1.93 1.33
N ILE A 27 -12.85 -1.49 2.58
CA ILE A 27 -13.30 -2.32 3.70
C ILE A 27 -14.70 -2.87 3.45
N LEU A 28 -15.63 -2.05 2.99
CA LEU A 28 -17.00 -2.46 2.68
C LEU A 28 -17.10 -3.37 1.45
N ALA A 29 -16.30 -3.11 0.42
CA ALA A 29 -16.33 -3.87 -0.82
C ALA A 29 -15.67 -5.25 -0.71
N PHE A 30 -14.75 -5.43 0.23
CA PHE A 30 -13.98 -6.68 0.39
C PHE A 30 -14.78 -7.73 1.16
N GLN A 31 -15.35 -8.71 0.44
CA GLN A 31 -16.15 -9.78 1.02
C GLN A 31 -15.48 -11.17 0.94
N ALA A 32 -14.54 -11.35 0.02
CA ALA A 32 -13.88 -12.63 -0.22
C ALA A 32 -12.58 -12.79 0.58
N ARG A 33 -12.15 -14.03 0.83
CA ARG A 33 -10.84 -14.39 1.41
C ARG A 33 -10.57 -13.75 2.78
N GLN A 34 -11.56 -13.69 3.62
CA GLN A 34 -11.43 -13.17 4.96
C GLN A 34 -10.43 -13.98 5.81
N ASP A 35 -10.34 -15.28 5.59
CA ASP A 35 -9.38 -16.20 6.22
C ASP A 35 -7.92 -15.82 5.90
N VAL A 36 -7.62 -15.55 4.63
CA VAL A 36 -6.29 -15.11 4.19
C VAL A 36 -5.96 -13.74 4.78
N LEU A 37 -6.91 -12.79 4.73
CA LEU A 37 -6.76 -11.47 5.33
C LEU A 37 -6.43 -11.58 6.83
N GLN A 38 -7.22 -12.35 7.58
CA GLN A 38 -7.04 -12.49 9.04
C GLN A 38 -5.69 -13.13 9.38
N ARG A 39 -5.25 -14.12 8.59
CA ARG A 39 -3.93 -14.74 8.78
C ARG A 39 -2.82 -13.71 8.62
N ILE A 40 -2.82 -12.92 7.52
CA ILE A 40 -1.78 -11.91 7.29
C ILE A 40 -1.80 -10.84 8.38
N LEU A 41 -2.98 -10.36 8.79
CA LEU A 41 -3.09 -9.38 9.86
C LEU A 41 -2.62 -9.95 11.22
N ALA A 42 -2.88 -11.23 11.49
CA ALA A 42 -2.38 -11.88 12.70
C ALA A 42 -0.85 -11.99 12.71
N ASP A 43 -0.25 -12.34 11.57
CA ASP A 43 1.20 -12.40 11.43
C ASP A 43 1.83 -11.00 11.62
N LEU A 44 1.26 -9.95 11.01
CA LEU A 44 1.70 -8.57 11.20
C LEU A 44 1.58 -8.12 12.67
N ASN A 45 0.50 -8.47 13.35
CA ASN A 45 0.32 -8.18 14.77
C ASN A 45 1.33 -8.91 15.66
N ALA A 46 1.73 -10.12 15.30
CA ALA A 46 2.68 -10.92 16.04
C ALA A 46 4.14 -10.44 15.85
N GLU A 47 4.42 -9.64 14.81
CA GLU A 47 5.76 -9.11 14.56
C GLU A 47 6.23 -8.21 15.70
N LYS A 48 7.45 -8.45 16.17
CA LYS A 48 8.12 -7.62 17.18
C LYS A 48 9.11 -6.67 16.52
N PRO A 49 9.31 -5.45 17.05
CA PRO A 49 10.40 -4.58 16.60
C PRO A 49 11.73 -5.33 16.60
N LYS A 50 12.49 -5.22 15.51
CA LYS A 50 13.79 -5.91 15.30
C LYS A 50 13.71 -7.44 15.14
N SER A 51 12.53 -8.05 15.05
CA SER A 51 12.41 -9.44 14.60
C SER A 51 12.61 -9.54 13.08
N ARG A 52 12.85 -10.77 12.59
CA ARG A 52 12.85 -10.99 11.13
C ARG A 52 11.42 -10.88 10.63
N ALA A 53 11.19 -9.92 9.72
CA ALA A 53 9.90 -9.78 9.06
C ALA A 53 9.59 -11.01 8.20
N GLN A 54 8.34 -11.46 8.24
CA GLN A 54 7.87 -12.53 7.36
C GLN A 54 7.47 -11.95 6.01
N HIS A 55 7.86 -12.63 4.94
CA HIS A 55 7.43 -12.30 3.59
C HIS A 55 6.23 -13.14 3.20
N HIS A 56 5.18 -12.49 2.69
CA HIS A 56 4.00 -13.16 2.16
C HIS A 56 4.00 -13.09 0.65
N ILE A 57 3.83 -14.22 -0.03
CA ILE A 57 3.68 -14.30 -1.49
C ILE A 57 2.25 -14.71 -1.81
N LEU A 58 1.51 -13.82 -2.48
CA LEU A 58 0.16 -14.09 -2.94
C LEU A 58 0.18 -14.66 -4.34
N VAL A 59 -0.08 -15.96 -4.45
CA VAL A 59 -0.13 -16.68 -5.72
C VAL A 59 -1.59 -16.92 -6.13
N GLY A 60 -1.90 -16.72 -7.41
CA GLY A 60 -3.24 -16.97 -7.95
C GLY A 60 -3.41 -16.40 -9.35
N GLN A 61 -4.39 -16.88 -10.08
CA GLN A 61 -4.71 -16.46 -11.44
C GLN A 61 -5.10 -14.97 -11.50
N ARG A 62 -5.04 -14.38 -12.70
CA ARG A 62 -5.54 -13.02 -12.95
C ARG A 62 -7.05 -12.96 -12.60
N GLY A 63 -7.48 -11.84 -12.02
CA GLY A 63 -8.89 -11.66 -11.63
C GLY A 63 -9.28 -12.28 -10.28
N MET A 64 -8.40 -13.02 -9.62
CA MET A 64 -8.70 -13.63 -8.31
C MET A 64 -8.71 -12.65 -7.13
N GLY A 65 -8.62 -11.34 -7.37
CA GLY A 65 -8.72 -10.31 -6.32
C GLY A 65 -7.46 -10.13 -5.46
N LYS A 66 -6.26 -10.48 -5.97
CA LYS A 66 -4.99 -10.24 -5.23
C LYS A 66 -4.78 -8.77 -4.91
N THR A 67 -4.97 -7.89 -5.89
CA THR A 67 -4.84 -6.44 -5.71
C THR A 67 -5.84 -5.89 -4.70
N MET A 68 -7.08 -6.38 -4.73
CA MET A 68 -8.09 -6.00 -3.75
C MET A 68 -7.71 -6.46 -2.33
N LEU A 69 -7.12 -7.64 -2.18
CA LEU A 69 -6.63 -8.12 -0.89
C LEU A 69 -5.48 -7.25 -0.37
N LEU A 70 -4.52 -6.87 -1.23
CA LEU A 70 -3.43 -5.95 -0.86
C LEU A 70 -3.96 -4.57 -0.47
N ALA A 71 -4.90 -4.03 -1.25
CA ALA A 71 -5.56 -2.77 -0.93
C ALA A 71 -6.32 -2.85 0.41
N ARG A 72 -6.98 -3.98 0.68
CA ARG A 72 -7.66 -4.22 1.96
C ARG A 72 -6.68 -4.28 3.13
N ILE A 73 -5.55 -4.95 3.00
CA ILE A 73 -4.50 -4.97 4.04
C ILE A 73 -3.99 -3.54 4.29
N ALA A 74 -3.68 -2.78 3.24
CA ALA A 74 -3.24 -1.40 3.37
C ALA A 74 -4.29 -0.50 4.05
N ALA A 75 -5.58 -0.70 3.74
CA ALA A 75 -6.67 0.01 4.40
C ALA A 75 -6.75 -0.32 5.90
N GLU A 76 -6.62 -1.59 6.28
CA GLU A 76 -6.58 -2.01 7.69
C GLU A 76 -5.39 -1.41 8.44
N LEU A 77 -4.20 -1.38 7.82
CA LEU A 77 -3.00 -0.78 8.41
C LEU A 77 -3.14 0.73 8.63
N ARG A 78 -3.92 1.43 7.80
CA ARG A 78 -4.17 2.87 7.95
C ARG A 78 -5.26 3.19 8.96
N THR A 79 -6.27 2.35 9.08
CA THR A 79 -7.49 2.65 9.86
C THR A 79 -7.47 2.08 11.27
N LYS A 80 -6.75 0.98 11.51
CA LYS A 80 -6.62 0.41 12.85
C LYS A 80 -5.51 1.09 13.63
N GLU A 81 -5.85 1.75 14.72
CA GLU A 81 -4.92 2.51 15.57
C GLU A 81 -3.71 1.66 16.01
N GLU A 82 -3.94 0.41 16.42
CA GLU A 82 -2.88 -0.52 16.82
C GLU A 82 -1.85 -0.80 15.73
N LEU A 83 -2.27 -0.76 14.46
CA LEU A 83 -1.44 -1.04 13.30
C LEU A 83 -0.83 0.24 12.71
N SER A 84 -1.60 1.33 12.65
CA SER A 84 -1.19 2.60 12.03
C SER A 84 0.00 3.26 12.74
N VAL A 85 0.14 3.06 14.06
CA VAL A 85 1.30 3.55 14.83
C VAL A 85 2.57 2.72 14.60
N ARG A 86 2.45 1.53 14.01
CA ARG A 86 3.55 0.57 13.80
C ARG A 86 3.96 0.40 12.36
N PHE A 87 3.04 0.61 11.42
CA PHE A 87 3.23 0.32 10.00
C PHE A 87 2.75 1.47 9.13
N ILE A 88 3.57 1.83 8.17
CA ILE A 88 3.20 2.71 7.05
C ILE A 88 3.13 1.83 5.81
N PRO A 89 1.93 1.58 5.24
CA PRO A 89 1.80 0.74 4.05
C PRO A 89 2.29 1.48 2.80
N LEU A 90 3.37 1.00 2.21
CA LEU A 90 3.87 1.45 0.91
C LEU A 90 3.24 0.59 -0.19
N VAL A 91 2.44 1.21 -1.05
CA VAL A 91 1.70 0.54 -2.10
C VAL A 91 2.27 0.92 -3.45
N PHE A 92 2.88 -0.05 -4.12
CA PHE A 92 3.44 0.14 -5.45
C PHE A 92 2.39 -0.09 -6.54
N ALA A 93 2.57 0.56 -7.70
CA ALA A 93 1.77 0.28 -8.89
C ALA A 93 1.88 -1.20 -9.31
N GLU A 94 0.82 -1.75 -9.91
CA GLU A 94 0.70 -3.18 -10.23
C GLU A 94 1.84 -3.73 -11.09
N GLU A 95 2.43 -2.89 -11.95
CA GLU A 95 3.43 -3.30 -12.92
C GLU A 95 4.67 -2.42 -12.82
N GLN A 96 5.67 -2.90 -12.07
CA GLN A 96 6.96 -2.24 -11.94
C GLN A 96 7.98 -2.86 -12.94
N TYR A 97 7.79 -2.60 -14.22
CA TYR A 97 8.65 -3.15 -15.28
C TYR A 97 10.09 -2.60 -15.30
N ALA A 98 10.34 -1.49 -14.65
CA ALA A 98 11.61 -0.77 -14.74
C ALA A 98 12.54 -0.95 -13.52
N VAL A 99 12.26 -1.89 -12.62
CA VAL A 99 13.12 -2.15 -11.46
C VAL A 99 14.20 -3.18 -11.84
N ASP A 100 15.23 -2.70 -12.51
CA ASP A 100 16.40 -3.46 -12.95
C ASP A 100 17.55 -3.42 -11.94
N ARG A 101 17.48 -2.53 -10.95
CA ARG A 101 18.53 -2.29 -9.94
C ARG A 101 17.91 -2.08 -8.56
N LEU A 102 18.67 -2.46 -7.53
CA LEU A 102 18.26 -2.28 -6.14
C LEU A 102 18.06 -0.80 -5.78
N SER A 103 18.86 0.10 -6.35
CA SER A 103 18.69 1.54 -6.16
C SER A 103 17.33 2.05 -6.64
N LYS A 104 16.85 1.58 -7.79
CA LYS A 104 15.49 1.93 -8.27
C LYS A 104 14.39 1.40 -7.36
N PHE A 105 14.57 0.21 -6.81
CA PHE A 105 13.63 -0.31 -5.82
C PHE A 105 13.53 0.62 -4.60
N TRP A 106 14.66 1.07 -4.06
CA TRP A 106 14.67 1.97 -2.90
C TRP A 106 14.12 3.36 -3.23
N LEU A 107 14.39 3.90 -4.43
CA LEU A 107 13.77 5.15 -4.88
C LEU A 107 12.24 5.02 -4.94
N ASN A 108 11.71 3.93 -5.51
CA ASN A 108 10.27 3.69 -5.51
C ASN A 108 9.69 3.55 -4.10
N CYS A 109 10.46 3.00 -3.13
CA CYS A 109 10.05 2.97 -1.73
C CYS A 109 9.95 4.38 -1.14
N LEU A 110 10.90 5.26 -1.44
CA LEU A 110 10.89 6.65 -0.97
C LEU A 110 9.74 7.44 -1.58
N ASP A 111 9.49 7.30 -2.89
CA ASP A 111 8.34 7.93 -3.56
C ASP A 111 7.02 7.48 -2.91
N SER A 112 6.85 6.17 -2.69
CA SER A 112 5.66 5.65 -2.03
C SER A 112 5.54 6.10 -0.56
N LEU A 113 6.65 6.36 0.11
CA LEU A 113 6.69 6.90 1.46
C LEU A 113 6.26 8.39 1.47
N ALA A 114 6.74 9.17 0.51
CA ALA A 114 6.30 10.56 0.32
C ALA A 114 4.78 10.62 0.10
N ASP A 115 4.25 9.81 -0.82
CA ASP A 115 2.79 9.70 -1.06
C ASP A 115 2.03 9.37 0.22
N ALA A 116 2.54 8.44 1.05
CA ALA A 116 1.92 8.06 2.30
C ALA A 116 1.89 9.22 3.32
N HIS A 117 2.95 10.04 3.40
CA HIS A 117 3.02 11.23 4.26
C HIS A 117 2.19 12.39 3.73
N GLU A 118 2.06 12.57 2.42
CA GLU A 118 1.12 13.54 1.84
C GLU A 118 -0.32 13.26 2.26
N LEU A 119 -0.72 11.98 2.29
CA LEU A 119 -2.05 11.58 2.76
C LEU A 119 -2.29 11.93 4.23
N THR A 120 -1.23 11.98 5.06
CA THR A 120 -1.30 12.38 6.47
C THR A 120 -1.03 13.87 6.69
N LYS A 121 -0.73 14.63 5.62
CA LYS A 121 -0.38 16.07 5.65
C LYS A 121 0.89 16.39 6.43
N GLU A 122 1.83 15.48 6.49
CA GLU A 122 3.14 15.66 7.14
C GLU A 122 4.15 16.29 6.16
N THR A 123 3.93 17.56 5.81
CA THR A 123 4.70 18.29 4.78
C THR A 123 6.21 18.36 5.07
N ALA A 124 6.61 18.37 6.34
CA ALA A 124 8.04 18.37 6.71
C ALA A 124 8.73 17.06 6.34
N ALA A 125 8.08 15.93 6.59
CA ALA A 125 8.58 14.60 6.22
C ALA A 125 8.69 14.45 4.70
N VAL A 126 7.70 14.93 3.94
CA VAL A 126 7.72 14.92 2.47
C VAL A 126 8.92 15.69 1.94
N ALA A 127 9.17 16.91 2.43
CA ALA A 127 10.30 17.73 1.98
C ALA A 127 11.67 17.07 2.27
N GLU A 128 11.80 16.37 3.38
CA GLU A 128 13.03 15.63 3.73
C GLU A 128 13.23 14.42 2.81
N ILE A 129 12.16 13.68 2.50
CA ILE A 129 12.19 12.56 1.57
C ILE A 129 12.54 13.03 0.16
N ASP A 130 11.93 14.10 -0.34
CA ASP A 130 12.20 14.66 -1.67
C ASP A 130 13.66 15.07 -1.81
N ALA A 131 14.24 15.70 -0.79
CA ALA A 131 15.65 16.06 -0.77
C ALA A 131 16.57 14.84 -0.85
N GLU A 132 16.23 13.74 -0.17
CA GLU A 132 16.99 12.49 -0.21
C GLU A 132 16.86 11.79 -1.57
N VAL A 133 15.67 11.76 -2.17
CA VAL A 133 15.43 11.26 -3.53
C VAL A 133 16.28 12.01 -4.54
N GLU A 134 16.32 13.33 -4.47
CA GLU A 134 17.13 14.17 -5.36
C GLU A 134 18.63 13.87 -5.20
N HIS A 135 19.12 13.74 -3.97
CA HIS A 135 20.50 13.40 -3.66
C HIS A 135 20.88 12.02 -4.23
N LEU A 136 20.06 11.00 -3.99
CA LEU A 136 20.30 9.63 -4.46
C LEU A 136 20.25 9.54 -5.99
N THR A 137 19.34 10.24 -6.63
CA THR A 137 19.21 10.27 -8.09
C THR A 137 20.48 10.86 -8.73
N LYS A 138 20.98 11.99 -8.21
CA LYS A 138 22.23 12.60 -8.69
C LYS A 138 23.45 11.71 -8.49
N THR A 139 23.48 10.94 -7.41
CA THR A 139 24.61 10.06 -7.07
C THR A 139 24.61 8.77 -7.90
N THR A 140 23.41 8.27 -8.25
CA THR A 140 23.24 6.98 -8.98
C THR A 140 23.43 7.14 -10.50
N VAL A 141 23.33 8.34 -11.04
CA VAL A 141 23.54 8.66 -12.48
C VAL A 141 25.02 9.01 -12.75
N ARG A 142 25.99 8.29 -12.23
CA ARG A 142 27.35 8.35 -12.78
C ARG A 142 27.39 7.47 -14.03
N PRO A 143 27.65 8.04 -15.22
CA PRO A 143 27.89 7.23 -16.42
C PRO A 143 29.16 6.41 -16.20
N VAL A 144 29.10 5.14 -16.59
CA VAL A 144 30.28 4.28 -16.80
C VAL A 144 30.97 4.72 -18.07
#